data_ba931665bb450b8c0ef5804fb1a2d017
#
_entry.id   ba931665bb450b8c0ef5804fb1a2d017
#
_cell.length_a   1.000
_cell.length_b   1.000
_cell.length_c   1.000
_cell.angle_alpha   90.00
_cell.angle_beta   90.00
_cell.angle_gamma   90.00
#
_symmetry.space_group_name_H-M   'P 1'
#
loop_
_entity.id
_entity.type
_entity.pdbx_description
1 polymer ?
#
loop_
_entity_poly.entity_id
_entity_poly.type
_entity_poly.pdbx_seq_one_letter_code
_entity_poly.pdbx_strand_id
1 'polypeptide(L)'
;MTREDQIARVIDENTGQRAVQFKNFLSLLGIGEEAANDYIRSRHDRPATGLSASQKRGRLLAEQFIRCYNKTPDCTERYQRVAWRSLFMPTEIMYAMDIMPFTTEMAAAQFARMGRQIERMETAEENHFSQDLCSFIRTAAGAVIEDLFPTPDILVTSSHLCDPSAKFAGFASIKYKRPEFVLDIPYGIYGGVYEHDVTRIEEAVEYVAEQFKDLVGFITLHTGVEFHEERLRQVMEWSNQARKWMKTGNEFSYYEGTPVFRGSKDIDYAANLMQTWGTEKIVDVYRTRYEEFVRGAETSEPLPDRPRIHWYHLKPYYKNNLMGYIEEHAVIASNMVNSIYWDDMDPDDPFRSLARRTVMMPGYCPVSVRAKLTTQWMVEGDGIIAFYPKSCRHFHSSSRIESEIFKEANIPYLAIDGDCIDNRGDDFAVVKTRVDRFIKGLKRMKTGAGRGRQPKYVQQVFDRK
;
A
#
# COMPACT_ATOMS: atom_id res chain seq x y z
N MET A 1 -5.59 -40.79 -1.06
CA MET A 1 -4.57 -39.72 -1.20
C MET A 1 -4.46 -39.05 0.16
N THR A 2 -3.32 -39.11 0.76
CA THR A 2 -3.08 -38.46 2.06
C THR A 2 -3.04 -36.95 1.88
N ARG A 3 -3.07 -36.19 2.99
CA ARG A 3 -2.88 -34.74 2.96
C ARG A 3 -1.50 -34.38 2.40
N GLU A 4 -0.49 -35.12 2.77
CA GLU A 4 0.89 -34.94 2.30
C GLU A 4 0.98 -35.16 0.77
N ASP A 5 0.30 -36.20 0.24
CA ASP A 5 0.22 -36.42 -1.20
C ASP A 5 -0.47 -35.24 -1.93
N GLN A 6 -1.50 -34.66 -1.31
CA GLN A 6 -2.20 -33.49 -1.88
C GLN A 6 -1.31 -32.26 -1.93
N ILE A 7 -0.58 -32.00 -0.84
CA ILE A 7 0.37 -30.87 -0.76
C ILE A 7 1.51 -31.07 -1.77
N ALA A 8 2.10 -32.27 -1.84
CA ALA A 8 3.16 -32.57 -2.80
C ALA A 8 2.71 -32.33 -4.26
N ARG A 9 1.50 -32.77 -4.59
CA ARG A 9 0.91 -32.53 -5.91
C ARG A 9 0.74 -31.05 -6.22
N VAL A 10 0.25 -30.24 -5.25
CA VAL A 10 0.12 -28.77 -5.41
C VAL A 10 1.49 -28.12 -5.63
N ILE A 11 2.53 -28.59 -4.92
CA ILE A 11 3.90 -28.10 -5.10
C ILE A 11 4.38 -28.33 -6.52
N ASP A 12 4.21 -29.55 -7.05
CA ASP A 12 4.65 -29.90 -8.41
C ASP A 12 3.90 -29.10 -9.47
N GLU A 13 2.56 -29.02 -9.37
CA GLU A 13 1.71 -28.25 -10.28
C GLU A 13 2.11 -26.76 -10.27
N ASN A 14 2.26 -26.14 -9.09
CA ASN A 14 2.59 -24.72 -8.97
C ASN A 14 4.03 -24.42 -9.42
N THR A 15 4.97 -25.30 -9.20
CA THR A 15 6.36 -25.13 -9.64
C THR A 15 6.42 -25.03 -11.16
N GLY A 16 5.79 -25.96 -11.87
CA GLY A 16 5.73 -25.95 -13.33
C GLY A 16 5.00 -24.72 -13.88
N GLN A 17 3.86 -24.37 -13.30
CA GLN A 17 3.06 -23.24 -13.74
C GLN A 17 3.75 -21.90 -13.52
N ARG A 18 4.38 -21.69 -12.36
CA ARG A 18 5.13 -20.46 -12.06
C ARG A 18 6.35 -20.27 -12.97
N ALA A 19 7.01 -21.35 -13.37
CA ALA A 19 8.09 -21.26 -14.34
C ALA A 19 7.59 -20.75 -15.72
N VAL A 20 6.44 -21.23 -16.19
CA VAL A 20 5.80 -20.72 -17.40
C VAL A 20 5.39 -19.26 -17.25
N GLN A 21 4.75 -18.93 -16.15
CA GLN A 21 4.29 -17.56 -15.85
C GLN A 21 5.45 -16.56 -15.78
N PHE A 22 6.58 -16.97 -15.19
CA PHE A 22 7.78 -16.12 -15.18
C PHE A 22 8.29 -15.85 -16.59
N LYS A 23 8.35 -16.87 -17.46
CA LYS A 23 8.73 -16.69 -18.88
C LYS A 23 7.78 -15.78 -19.63
N ASN A 24 6.47 -15.95 -19.42
CA ASN A 24 5.46 -15.07 -20.00
C ASN A 24 5.64 -13.61 -19.57
N PHE A 25 5.88 -13.38 -18.26
CA PHE A 25 6.16 -12.07 -17.72
C PHE A 25 7.44 -11.45 -18.34
N LEU A 26 8.53 -12.20 -18.44
CA LEU A 26 9.75 -11.73 -19.08
C LEU A 26 9.55 -11.43 -20.57
N SER A 27 8.82 -12.29 -21.28
CA SER A 27 8.49 -12.10 -22.70
C SER A 27 7.71 -10.80 -22.93
N LEU A 28 6.74 -10.50 -22.03
CA LEU A 28 6.01 -9.23 -22.06
C LEU A 28 6.94 -8.02 -21.96
N LEU A 29 8.05 -8.14 -21.23
CA LEU A 29 9.05 -7.09 -21.07
C LEU A 29 10.08 -7.06 -22.21
N GLY A 30 10.05 -8.04 -23.11
CA GLY A 30 11.07 -8.20 -24.16
C GLY A 30 12.45 -8.60 -23.60
N ILE A 31 12.47 -9.29 -22.46
CA ILE A 31 13.69 -9.68 -21.73
C ILE A 31 13.86 -11.20 -21.82
N GLY A 32 15.03 -11.65 -22.26
CA GLY A 32 15.41 -13.07 -22.18
C GLY A 32 15.68 -13.51 -20.74
N GLU A 33 15.44 -14.79 -20.44
CA GLU A 33 15.59 -15.34 -19.08
C GLU A 33 17.03 -15.20 -18.57
N GLU A 34 18.03 -15.41 -19.42
CA GLU A 34 19.45 -15.25 -19.06
C GLU A 34 19.76 -13.80 -18.66
N ALA A 35 19.36 -12.83 -19.49
CA ALA A 35 19.54 -11.41 -19.19
C ALA A 35 18.82 -10.97 -17.92
N ALA A 36 17.63 -11.54 -17.66
CA ALA A 36 16.89 -11.30 -16.42
C ALA A 36 17.65 -11.85 -15.21
N ASN A 37 18.14 -13.09 -15.29
CA ASN A 37 18.91 -13.71 -14.24
C ASN A 37 20.21 -12.94 -13.94
N ASP A 38 20.93 -12.50 -14.96
CA ASP A 38 22.15 -11.70 -14.80
C ASP A 38 21.85 -10.34 -14.15
N TYR A 39 20.75 -9.71 -14.53
CA TYR A 39 20.31 -8.46 -13.91
C TYR A 39 19.96 -8.67 -12.43
N ILE A 40 19.25 -9.72 -12.09
CA ILE A 40 18.87 -10.06 -10.72
C ILE A 40 20.13 -10.32 -9.88
N ARG A 41 21.06 -11.16 -10.36
CA ARG A 41 22.33 -11.46 -9.68
C ARG A 41 23.15 -10.19 -9.46
N SER A 42 23.33 -9.37 -10.47
CA SER A 42 24.09 -8.12 -10.37
C SER A 42 23.55 -7.15 -9.32
N ARG A 43 22.23 -7.19 -9.11
CA ARG A 43 21.56 -6.42 -8.05
C ARG A 43 21.70 -7.04 -6.68
N HIS A 44 21.66 -8.37 -6.60
CA HIS A 44 21.84 -9.12 -5.36
C HIS A 44 23.27 -9.02 -4.83
N ASP A 45 24.27 -9.19 -5.71
CA ASP A 45 25.69 -9.22 -5.33
C ASP A 45 26.23 -7.83 -4.96
N ARG A 46 25.50 -6.77 -5.34
CA ARG A 46 25.89 -5.41 -4.98
C ARG A 46 25.75 -5.22 -3.45
N PRO A 47 26.80 -4.74 -2.74
CA PRO A 47 26.71 -4.45 -1.32
C PRO A 47 25.53 -3.57 -0.98
N ALA A 48 24.85 -3.86 0.12
CA ALA A 48 23.75 -3.02 0.63
C ALA A 48 24.25 -1.69 1.23
N THR A 49 25.55 -1.64 1.58
CA THR A 49 26.21 -0.44 2.11
C THR A 49 26.26 0.66 1.05
N GLY A 50 25.87 1.87 1.43
CA GLY A 50 25.85 3.03 0.54
C GLY A 50 24.62 3.12 -0.39
N LEU A 51 23.68 2.17 -0.34
CA LEU A 51 22.43 2.29 -1.07
C LEU A 51 21.48 3.29 -0.38
N SER A 52 20.81 4.11 -1.18
CA SER A 52 19.73 4.96 -0.68
C SER A 52 18.52 4.12 -0.22
N ALA A 53 17.67 4.72 0.63
CA ALA A 53 16.44 4.08 1.09
C ALA A 53 15.55 3.63 -0.09
N SER A 54 15.45 4.45 -1.14
CA SER A 54 14.71 4.11 -2.36
C SER A 54 15.31 2.92 -3.11
N GLN A 55 16.65 2.81 -3.16
CA GLN A 55 17.34 1.67 -3.77
C GLN A 55 17.16 0.40 -2.96
N LYS A 56 17.30 0.48 -1.62
CA LYS A 56 17.05 -0.65 -0.70
C LYS A 56 15.61 -1.16 -0.82
N ARG A 57 14.64 -0.24 -0.84
CA ARG A 57 13.23 -0.56 -1.06
C ARG A 57 12.98 -1.25 -2.39
N GLY A 58 13.48 -0.69 -3.48
CA GLY A 58 13.33 -1.28 -4.81
C GLY A 58 13.92 -2.68 -4.90
N ARG A 59 15.09 -2.89 -4.28
CA ARG A 59 15.73 -4.21 -4.19
C ARG A 59 14.87 -5.20 -3.41
N LEU A 60 14.35 -4.81 -2.24
CA LEU A 60 13.50 -5.65 -1.42
C LEU A 60 12.22 -6.07 -2.15
N LEU A 61 11.54 -5.12 -2.80
CA LEU A 61 10.33 -5.40 -3.58
C LEU A 61 10.60 -6.33 -4.77
N ALA A 62 11.69 -6.11 -5.48
CA ALA A 62 12.09 -6.98 -6.61
C ALA A 62 12.43 -8.40 -6.12
N GLU A 63 13.18 -8.53 -5.03
CA GLU A 63 13.51 -9.82 -4.43
C GLU A 63 12.26 -10.60 -4.03
N GLN A 64 11.28 -9.96 -3.41
CA GLN A 64 10.02 -10.61 -3.04
C GLN A 64 9.19 -10.99 -4.25
N PHE A 65 9.15 -10.14 -5.27
CA PHE A 65 8.43 -10.43 -6.51
C PHE A 65 8.97 -11.68 -7.22
N ILE A 66 10.29 -11.79 -7.39
CA ILE A 66 10.88 -12.97 -8.05
C ILE A 66 10.70 -14.26 -7.22
N ARG A 67 10.70 -14.16 -5.89
CA ARG A 67 10.41 -15.30 -5.01
C ARG A 67 9.01 -15.87 -5.23
N CYS A 68 8.04 -15.04 -5.59
CA CYS A 68 6.71 -15.53 -5.93
C CYS A 68 6.70 -16.43 -7.18
N TYR A 69 7.74 -16.36 -8.02
CA TYR A 69 7.95 -17.26 -9.17
C TYR A 69 8.97 -18.38 -8.88
N ASN A 70 9.20 -18.73 -7.63
CA ASN A 70 10.16 -19.72 -7.19
C ASN A 70 11.62 -19.40 -7.54
N LYS A 71 11.94 -18.13 -7.78
CA LYS A 71 13.31 -17.67 -8.04
C LYS A 71 13.89 -17.03 -6.79
N THR A 72 15.10 -17.38 -6.45
CA THR A 72 15.87 -16.74 -5.39
C THR A 72 16.71 -15.58 -5.94
N PRO A 73 17.23 -14.69 -5.09
CA PRO A 73 18.07 -13.58 -5.56
C PRO A 73 19.35 -14.02 -6.29
N ASP A 74 19.89 -15.21 -6.01
CA ASP A 74 21.00 -15.84 -6.73
C ASP A 74 20.54 -16.58 -8.01
N CYS A 75 19.26 -16.47 -8.36
CA CYS A 75 18.60 -17.08 -9.50
C CYS A 75 18.56 -18.62 -9.47
N THR A 76 18.76 -19.24 -8.31
CA THR A 76 18.44 -20.66 -8.13
C THR A 76 16.92 -20.85 -8.03
N GLU A 77 16.45 -22.04 -8.35
CA GLU A 77 15.04 -22.39 -8.19
C GLU A 77 14.80 -22.96 -6.80
N ARG A 78 13.86 -22.35 -6.08
CA ARG A 78 13.42 -22.86 -4.78
C ARG A 78 11.93 -22.69 -4.67
N TYR A 79 11.21 -23.76 -4.41
CA TYR A 79 9.80 -23.65 -4.15
C TYR A 79 9.54 -22.73 -2.97
N GLN A 80 8.68 -21.74 -3.20
CA GLN A 80 8.22 -20.81 -2.19
C GLN A 80 6.69 -20.87 -2.15
N ARG A 81 6.10 -20.97 -0.97
CA ARG A 81 4.65 -20.88 -0.83
C ARG A 81 4.21 -19.44 -1.04
N VAL A 82 3.15 -19.25 -1.81
CA VAL A 82 2.64 -17.92 -2.18
C VAL A 82 1.18 -17.79 -1.78
N ALA A 83 0.89 -16.77 -0.99
CA ALA A 83 -0.47 -16.35 -0.71
C ALA A 83 -0.83 -15.11 -1.52
N TRP A 84 -1.84 -15.18 -2.36
CA TRP A 84 -2.43 -13.94 -2.86
C TRP A 84 -3.25 -13.31 -1.76
N ARG A 85 -3.06 -12.02 -1.57
CA ARG A 85 -3.75 -11.28 -0.52
C ARG A 85 -4.35 -9.98 -1.03
N SER A 86 -5.47 -9.59 -0.46
CA SER A 86 -6.05 -8.27 -0.70
C SER A 86 -5.26 -7.17 0.02
N LEU A 87 -5.40 -5.97 -0.51
CA LEU A 87 -4.79 -4.76 0.03
C LEU A 87 -5.09 -4.60 1.54
N PHE A 88 -4.11 -4.14 2.30
CA PHE A 88 -4.18 -3.86 3.74
C PHE A 88 -4.32 -5.06 4.68
N MET A 89 -4.41 -6.29 4.19
CA MET A 89 -4.29 -7.46 5.07
C MET A 89 -2.89 -7.49 5.71
N PRO A 90 -2.76 -7.80 7.00
CA PRO A 90 -1.46 -7.93 7.64
C PRO A 90 -0.59 -8.96 6.92
N THR A 91 0.68 -8.62 6.69
CA THR A 91 1.67 -9.53 6.09
C THR A 91 2.44 -10.33 7.14
N GLU A 92 2.34 -9.94 8.41
CA GLU A 92 3.12 -10.49 9.51
C GLU A 92 2.89 -11.98 9.71
N ILE A 93 1.63 -12.44 9.69
CA ILE A 93 1.32 -13.88 9.83
C ILE A 93 1.93 -14.67 8.66
N MET A 94 1.88 -14.13 7.45
CA MET A 94 2.44 -14.78 6.27
C MET A 94 3.96 -14.90 6.39
N TYR A 95 4.66 -13.82 6.77
CA TYR A 95 6.12 -13.86 6.96
C TYR A 95 6.54 -14.72 8.14
N ALA A 96 5.74 -14.78 9.21
CA ALA A 96 5.98 -15.66 10.33
C ALA A 96 5.92 -17.16 9.95
N MET A 97 5.10 -17.48 8.95
CA MET A 97 4.92 -18.83 8.41
C MET A 97 5.72 -19.09 7.13
N ASP A 98 6.67 -18.24 6.78
CA ASP A 98 7.48 -18.36 5.54
C ASP A 98 6.61 -18.45 4.26
N ILE A 99 5.47 -17.76 4.26
CA ILE A 99 4.58 -17.62 3.11
C ILE A 99 4.89 -16.29 2.42
N MET A 100 5.12 -16.31 1.11
CA MET A 100 5.36 -15.10 0.35
C MET A 100 4.04 -14.42 0.01
N PRO A 101 3.76 -13.21 0.53
CA PRO A 101 2.57 -12.47 0.13
C PRO A 101 2.71 -11.94 -1.30
N PHE A 102 1.67 -12.05 -2.10
CA PHE A 102 1.57 -11.44 -3.41
C PHE A 102 0.31 -10.58 -3.47
N THR A 103 0.50 -9.26 -3.57
CA THR A 103 -0.59 -8.29 -3.65
C THR A 103 -0.86 -7.94 -5.11
N THR A 104 -1.98 -8.39 -5.63
CA THR A 104 -2.33 -8.27 -7.07
C THR A 104 -2.49 -6.83 -7.52
N GLU A 105 -3.01 -5.95 -6.65
CA GLU A 105 -3.14 -4.51 -6.90
C GLU A 105 -1.77 -3.82 -7.02
N MET A 106 -0.78 -4.28 -6.24
CA MET A 106 0.60 -3.79 -6.37
C MET A 106 1.22 -4.19 -7.70
N ALA A 107 0.98 -5.42 -8.14
CA ALA A 107 1.44 -5.89 -9.44
C ALA A 107 0.75 -5.12 -10.58
N ALA A 108 -0.54 -4.83 -10.48
CA ALA A 108 -1.27 -3.98 -11.42
C ALA A 108 -0.66 -2.56 -11.51
N ALA A 109 -0.29 -1.95 -10.36
CA ALA A 109 0.42 -0.67 -10.35
C ALA A 109 1.79 -0.74 -11.05
N GLN A 110 2.51 -1.87 -10.97
CA GLN A 110 3.76 -2.04 -11.72
C GLN A 110 3.50 -2.14 -13.23
N PHE A 111 2.44 -2.82 -13.68
CA PHE A 111 2.07 -2.80 -15.11
C PHE A 111 1.79 -1.37 -15.58
N ALA A 112 1.12 -0.55 -14.79
CA ALA A 112 0.89 0.86 -15.13
C ALA A 112 2.20 1.64 -15.25
N ARG A 113 3.15 1.45 -14.33
CA ARG A 113 4.48 2.07 -14.40
C ARG A 113 5.28 1.65 -15.63
N MET A 114 5.08 0.43 -16.09
CA MET A 114 5.71 -0.11 -17.31
C MET A 114 4.96 0.28 -18.60
N GLY A 115 3.79 0.92 -18.50
CA GLY A 115 2.94 1.26 -19.63
C GLY A 115 2.28 0.01 -20.28
N ARG A 116 2.04 -1.01 -19.47
CA ARG A 116 1.48 -2.30 -19.92
C ARG A 116 0.09 -2.60 -19.36
N GLN A 117 -0.56 -1.61 -18.76
CA GLN A 117 -1.86 -1.79 -18.10
C GLN A 117 -3.04 -1.85 -19.07
N ILE A 118 -2.98 -1.10 -20.18
CA ILE A 118 -4.13 -0.97 -21.10
C ILE A 118 -4.48 -2.31 -21.72
N GLU A 119 -3.49 -2.98 -22.32
CA GLU A 119 -3.72 -4.27 -22.95
C GLU A 119 -4.29 -5.31 -21.95
N ARG A 120 -3.83 -5.25 -20.68
CA ARG A 120 -4.36 -6.15 -19.62
C ARG A 120 -5.82 -5.83 -19.29
N MET A 121 -6.18 -4.54 -19.25
CA MET A 121 -7.58 -4.16 -19.04
C MET A 121 -8.45 -4.56 -20.23
N GLU A 122 -7.97 -4.38 -21.44
CA GLU A 122 -8.67 -4.81 -22.65
C GLU A 122 -8.88 -6.33 -22.65
N THR A 123 -7.85 -7.12 -22.33
CA THR A 123 -7.99 -8.59 -22.16
C THR A 123 -9.07 -8.94 -21.12
N ALA A 124 -9.14 -8.21 -19.99
CA ALA A 124 -10.19 -8.44 -18.99
C ALA A 124 -11.58 -8.07 -19.52
N GLU A 125 -11.70 -6.94 -20.19
CA GLU A 125 -12.96 -6.42 -20.77
C GLU A 125 -13.50 -7.37 -21.87
N GLU A 126 -12.64 -7.90 -22.73
CA GLU A 126 -12.97 -8.92 -23.72
C GLU A 126 -13.43 -10.25 -23.08
N ASN A 127 -12.98 -10.52 -21.85
CA ASN A 127 -13.40 -11.68 -21.06
C ASN A 127 -14.51 -11.34 -20.03
N HIS A 128 -15.35 -10.36 -20.37
CA HIS A 128 -16.57 -10.00 -19.63
C HIS A 128 -16.39 -9.34 -18.27
N PHE A 129 -15.21 -8.83 -17.96
CA PHE A 129 -15.04 -7.93 -16.81
C PHE A 129 -15.56 -6.54 -17.17
N SER A 130 -16.41 -5.98 -16.33
CA SER A 130 -17.03 -4.68 -16.60
C SER A 130 -16.02 -3.52 -16.59
N GLN A 131 -16.22 -2.56 -17.49
CA GLN A 131 -15.35 -1.36 -17.60
C GLN A 131 -15.46 -0.41 -16.39
N ASP A 132 -16.53 -0.48 -15.61
CA ASP A 132 -16.73 0.29 -14.39
C ASP A 132 -16.10 -0.38 -13.15
N LEU A 133 -15.53 -1.58 -13.31
CA LEU A 133 -14.78 -2.24 -12.27
C LEU A 133 -13.45 -1.51 -12.01
N CYS A 134 -12.97 -1.56 -10.77
CA CYS A 134 -11.70 -0.98 -10.37
C CYS A 134 -10.57 -1.32 -11.35
N SER A 135 -9.85 -0.32 -11.84
CA SER A 135 -8.79 -0.47 -12.84
C SER A 135 -7.61 -1.34 -12.37
N PHE A 136 -7.30 -1.33 -11.07
CA PHE A 136 -6.34 -2.28 -10.50
C PHE A 136 -6.80 -3.72 -10.72
N ILE A 137 -8.08 -3.99 -10.44
CA ILE A 137 -8.66 -5.33 -10.55
C ILE A 137 -8.83 -5.74 -12.01
N ARG A 138 -9.22 -4.84 -12.92
CA ARG A 138 -9.25 -5.15 -14.37
C ARG A 138 -7.87 -5.52 -14.90
N THR A 139 -6.85 -4.73 -14.54
CA THR A 139 -5.45 -5.04 -14.91
C THR A 139 -4.99 -6.37 -14.33
N ALA A 140 -5.30 -6.65 -13.06
CA ALA A 140 -4.98 -7.92 -12.44
C ALA A 140 -5.71 -9.10 -13.11
N ALA A 141 -7.00 -8.93 -13.45
CA ALA A 141 -7.78 -9.97 -14.14
C ALA A 141 -7.20 -10.31 -15.52
N GLY A 142 -6.84 -9.30 -16.33
CA GLY A 142 -6.16 -9.52 -17.60
C GLY A 142 -4.83 -10.23 -17.43
N ALA A 143 -4.02 -9.82 -16.45
CA ALA A 143 -2.76 -10.49 -16.15
C ALA A 143 -2.93 -11.96 -15.72
N VAL A 144 -4.03 -12.28 -15.02
CA VAL A 144 -4.39 -13.66 -14.65
C VAL A 144 -4.83 -14.45 -15.88
N ILE A 145 -5.62 -13.86 -16.78
CA ILE A 145 -6.08 -14.50 -18.02
C ILE A 145 -4.89 -14.82 -18.93
N GLU A 146 -3.91 -13.93 -18.99
CA GLU A 146 -2.68 -14.06 -19.77
C GLU A 146 -1.58 -14.90 -19.10
N ASP A 147 -1.86 -15.52 -17.95
CA ASP A 147 -0.90 -16.29 -17.15
C ASP A 147 0.40 -15.54 -16.86
N LEU A 148 0.27 -14.29 -16.42
CA LEU A 148 1.41 -13.43 -16.05
C LEU A 148 1.69 -13.42 -14.54
N PHE A 149 0.71 -13.75 -13.70
CA PHE A 149 0.87 -13.75 -12.25
C PHE A 149 1.25 -15.12 -11.70
N PRO A 150 2.06 -15.18 -10.64
CA PRO A 150 2.48 -16.44 -10.06
C PRO A 150 1.28 -17.16 -9.44
N THR A 151 1.03 -18.40 -9.82
CA THR A 151 -0.06 -19.21 -9.25
C THR A 151 0.02 -19.23 -7.72
N PRO A 152 -1.06 -18.92 -7.00
CA PRO A 152 -1.09 -18.97 -5.54
C PRO A 152 -1.15 -20.41 -5.03
N ASP A 153 -0.69 -20.61 -3.79
CA ASP A 153 -1.01 -21.83 -3.04
C ASP A 153 -2.32 -21.66 -2.27
N ILE A 154 -2.56 -20.46 -1.78
CA ILE A 154 -3.77 -20.04 -1.07
C ILE A 154 -4.12 -18.60 -1.43
N LEU A 155 -5.36 -18.22 -1.21
CA LEU A 155 -5.84 -16.84 -1.31
C LEU A 155 -6.32 -16.38 0.08
N VAL A 156 -5.99 -15.14 0.43
CA VAL A 156 -6.41 -14.50 1.68
C VAL A 156 -6.99 -13.14 1.35
N THR A 157 -8.27 -12.96 1.57
CA THR A 157 -8.98 -11.71 1.28
C THR A 157 -9.74 -11.22 2.50
N SER A 158 -10.35 -10.05 2.41
CA SER A 158 -11.20 -9.50 3.46
C SER A 158 -12.57 -9.11 2.91
N SER A 159 -13.59 -9.19 3.77
CA SER A 159 -14.98 -8.83 3.45
C SER A 159 -15.14 -7.33 3.21
N HIS A 160 -14.28 -6.53 3.83
CA HIS A 160 -14.38 -5.07 3.82
C HIS A 160 -13.17 -4.39 3.21
N LEU A 161 -13.37 -3.20 2.84
CA LEU A 161 -12.69 -2.13 2.14
C LEU A 161 -12.93 -2.19 0.62
N CYS A 162 -12.71 -3.33 -0.03
CA CYS A 162 -12.66 -3.39 -1.50
C CYS A 162 -13.50 -4.54 -2.03
N ASP A 163 -14.78 -4.31 -2.33
CA ASP A 163 -15.68 -5.31 -2.92
C ASP A 163 -15.15 -5.93 -4.23
N PRO A 164 -14.50 -5.19 -5.15
CA PRO A 164 -13.91 -5.81 -6.33
C PRO A 164 -12.78 -6.79 -6.01
N SER A 165 -11.97 -6.52 -4.97
CA SER A 165 -10.85 -7.37 -4.59
C SER A 165 -11.33 -8.73 -4.07
N ALA A 166 -12.36 -8.76 -3.22
CA ALA A 166 -12.94 -10.00 -2.72
C ALA A 166 -13.55 -10.86 -3.87
N LYS A 167 -14.27 -10.23 -4.80
CA LYS A 167 -14.84 -10.94 -5.97
C LYS A 167 -13.75 -11.44 -6.91
N PHE A 168 -12.69 -10.69 -7.09
CA PHE A 168 -11.54 -11.10 -7.88
C PHE A 168 -10.81 -12.29 -7.25
N ALA A 169 -10.68 -12.32 -5.92
CA ALA A 169 -10.10 -13.46 -5.22
C ALA A 169 -10.93 -14.74 -5.46
N GLY A 170 -12.27 -14.65 -5.40
CA GLY A 170 -13.15 -15.77 -5.76
C GLY A 170 -12.98 -16.23 -7.22
N PHE A 171 -12.83 -15.30 -8.18
CA PHE A 171 -12.50 -15.65 -9.56
C PHE A 171 -11.16 -16.39 -9.66
N ALA A 172 -10.12 -15.90 -8.98
CA ALA A 172 -8.82 -16.52 -8.98
C ALA A 172 -8.82 -17.89 -8.27
N SER A 173 -9.58 -18.03 -7.18
CA SER A 173 -9.79 -19.30 -6.47
C SER A 173 -10.36 -20.37 -7.41
N ILE A 174 -11.37 -20.02 -8.19
CA ILE A 174 -11.97 -20.92 -9.19
C ILE A 174 -10.97 -21.26 -10.31
N LYS A 175 -10.30 -20.25 -10.89
CA LYS A 175 -9.36 -20.45 -11.98
C LYS A 175 -8.20 -21.36 -11.60
N TYR A 176 -7.58 -21.11 -10.45
CA TYR A 176 -6.42 -21.86 -10.00
C TYR A 176 -6.77 -23.09 -9.15
N LYS A 177 -8.04 -23.28 -8.81
CA LYS A 177 -8.51 -24.34 -7.91
C LYS A 177 -7.73 -24.34 -6.59
N ARG A 178 -7.60 -23.16 -5.99
CA ARG A 178 -6.89 -22.97 -4.73
C ARG A 178 -7.84 -22.45 -3.66
N PRO A 179 -7.66 -22.88 -2.41
CA PRO A 179 -8.53 -22.49 -1.31
C PRO A 179 -8.39 -20.99 -0.99
N GLU A 180 -9.51 -20.41 -0.56
CA GLU A 180 -9.60 -19.01 -0.17
C GLU A 180 -10.04 -18.89 1.29
N PHE A 181 -9.36 -18.03 2.04
CA PHE A 181 -9.76 -17.57 3.36
C PHE A 181 -10.26 -16.13 3.27
N VAL A 182 -11.46 -15.88 3.79
CA VAL A 182 -12.05 -14.54 3.83
C VAL A 182 -12.06 -14.06 5.27
N LEU A 183 -11.24 -13.06 5.58
CA LEU A 183 -11.27 -12.37 6.86
C LEU A 183 -12.48 -11.43 6.89
N ASP A 184 -13.39 -11.63 7.81
CA ASP A 184 -14.52 -10.72 7.99
C ASP A 184 -14.15 -9.60 8.96
N ILE A 185 -14.12 -8.36 8.45
CA ILE A 185 -13.79 -7.17 9.24
C ILE A 185 -15.06 -6.38 9.49
N PRO A 186 -15.51 -6.26 10.75
CA PRO A 186 -16.71 -5.51 11.10
C PRO A 186 -16.63 -4.06 10.65
N TYR A 187 -17.64 -3.60 9.92
CA TYR A 187 -17.76 -2.22 9.45
C TYR A 187 -18.76 -1.44 10.30
N GLY A 188 -18.50 -0.14 10.49
CA GLY A 188 -19.42 0.74 11.22
C GLY A 188 -19.40 0.56 12.72
N ILE A 189 -18.33 -0.01 13.28
CA ILE A 189 -18.11 -0.15 14.73
C ILE A 189 -17.91 1.21 15.44
N TYR A 190 -17.69 2.27 14.68
CA TYR A 190 -17.61 3.61 15.21
C TYR A 190 -19.04 4.10 15.50
N GLY A 191 -19.43 4.11 16.77
CA GLY A 191 -20.69 4.71 17.24
C GLY A 191 -20.71 6.20 16.97
N GLY A 192 -21.87 6.78 16.58
CA GLY A 192 -22.04 8.21 16.34
C GLY A 192 -20.95 8.86 15.46
N VAL A 193 -21.09 10.11 15.12
CA VAL A 193 -20.17 10.73 14.13
C VAL A 193 -18.70 10.82 14.62
N TYR A 194 -18.41 10.63 15.91
CA TYR A 194 -17.05 10.84 16.47
C TYR A 194 -16.73 10.11 17.75
N GLU A 195 -17.65 9.38 18.34
CA GLU A 195 -17.38 8.66 19.56
C GLU A 195 -16.89 7.27 19.21
N HIS A 196 -15.65 6.98 19.61
CA HIS A 196 -15.15 5.62 19.65
C HIS A 196 -15.96 4.87 20.70
N ASP A 197 -16.86 4.01 20.25
CA ASP A 197 -17.46 3.04 21.15
C ASP A 197 -16.39 1.99 21.46
N VAL A 198 -15.68 2.21 22.56
CA VAL A 198 -14.56 1.36 22.98
C VAL A 198 -15.01 -0.09 23.11
N THR A 199 -16.22 -0.33 23.61
CA THR A 199 -16.76 -1.69 23.77
C THR A 199 -16.90 -2.40 22.45
N ARG A 200 -17.47 -1.75 21.43
CA ARG A 200 -17.63 -2.32 20.09
C ARG A 200 -16.30 -2.53 19.38
N ILE A 201 -15.34 -1.64 19.63
CA ILE A 201 -13.97 -1.81 19.08
C ILE A 201 -13.34 -3.05 19.69
N GLU A 202 -13.41 -3.24 21.02
CA GLU A 202 -12.85 -4.42 21.68
C GLU A 202 -13.52 -5.71 21.19
N GLU A 203 -14.85 -5.74 21.06
CA GLU A 203 -15.59 -6.88 20.51
C GLU A 203 -15.14 -7.21 19.07
N ALA A 204 -14.95 -6.18 18.23
CA ALA A 204 -14.44 -6.36 16.86
C ALA A 204 -12.99 -6.85 16.85
N VAL A 205 -12.15 -6.36 17.76
CA VAL A 205 -10.77 -6.81 17.92
C VAL A 205 -10.72 -8.29 18.30
N GLU A 206 -11.49 -8.72 19.28
CA GLU A 206 -11.57 -10.14 19.67
C GLU A 206 -12.05 -11.01 18.51
N TYR A 207 -13.10 -10.59 17.82
CA TYR A 207 -13.65 -11.30 16.66
C TYR A 207 -12.63 -11.48 15.54
N VAL A 208 -11.86 -10.44 15.22
CA VAL A 208 -10.82 -10.50 14.19
C VAL A 208 -9.60 -11.27 14.69
N ALA A 209 -9.26 -11.21 15.98
CA ALA A 209 -8.16 -11.97 16.56
C ALA A 209 -8.38 -13.49 16.47
N GLU A 210 -9.61 -13.95 16.75
CA GLU A 210 -9.97 -15.37 16.56
C GLU A 210 -9.84 -15.79 15.09
N GLN A 211 -10.30 -14.98 14.17
CA GLN A 211 -10.13 -15.27 12.73
C GLN A 211 -8.66 -15.32 12.29
N PHE A 212 -7.74 -14.57 12.91
CA PHE A 212 -6.32 -14.72 12.64
C PHE A 212 -5.76 -16.06 13.13
N LYS A 213 -6.27 -16.60 14.23
CA LYS A 213 -5.94 -17.98 14.66
C LYS A 213 -6.48 -19.01 13.66
N ASP A 214 -7.70 -18.81 13.17
CA ASP A 214 -8.29 -19.63 12.11
C ASP A 214 -7.47 -19.55 10.81
N LEU A 215 -6.98 -18.35 10.45
CA LEU A 215 -6.10 -18.16 9.29
C LEU A 215 -4.80 -18.96 9.44
N VAL A 216 -4.19 -19.00 10.62
CA VAL A 216 -3.02 -19.83 10.88
C VAL A 216 -3.34 -21.30 10.65
N GLY A 217 -4.46 -21.78 11.20
CA GLY A 217 -4.95 -23.15 10.98
C GLY A 217 -5.19 -23.45 9.49
N PHE A 218 -5.81 -22.51 8.77
CA PHE A 218 -6.05 -22.61 7.34
C PHE A 218 -4.73 -22.71 6.54
N ILE A 219 -3.75 -21.83 6.83
CA ILE A 219 -2.44 -21.88 6.18
C ILE A 219 -1.78 -23.23 6.44
N THR A 220 -1.71 -23.68 7.69
CA THR A 220 -1.14 -24.96 8.05
C THR A 220 -1.84 -26.13 7.33
N LEU A 221 -3.18 -26.08 7.25
CA LEU A 221 -3.97 -27.12 6.59
C LEU A 221 -3.63 -27.24 5.10
N HIS A 222 -3.48 -26.11 4.40
CA HIS A 222 -3.35 -26.12 2.93
C HIS A 222 -1.92 -26.06 2.41
N THR A 223 -0.95 -25.65 3.25
CA THR A 223 0.45 -25.50 2.81
C THR A 223 1.41 -26.45 3.51
N GLY A 224 0.97 -27.13 4.58
CA GLY A 224 1.83 -28.00 5.39
C GLY A 224 2.85 -27.23 6.26
N VAL A 225 2.79 -25.90 6.30
CA VAL A 225 3.71 -25.11 7.13
C VAL A 225 3.19 -25.08 8.56
N GLU A 226 4.05 -25.39 9.50
CA GLU A 226 3.76 -25.26 10.93
C GLU A 226 3.89 -23.79 11.38
N PHE A 227 3.04 -23.42 12.32
CA PHE A 227 3.07 -22.11 12.94
C PHE A 227 3.94 -22.15 14.20
N HIS A 228 4.80 -21.15 14.35
CA HIS A 228 5.63 -20.92 15.53
C HIS A 228 5.40 -19.51 16.06
N GLU A 229 4.80 -19.40 17.25
CA GLU A 229 4.43 -18.10 17.86
C GLU A 229 5.65 -17.19 18.03
N GLU A 230 6.79 -17.76 18.44
CA GLU A 230 8.05 -17.01 18.58
C GLU A 230 8.48 -16.31 17.27
N ARG A 231 8.18 -16.96 16.13
CA ARG A 231 8.46 -16.34 14.83
C ARG A 231 7.54 -15.16 14.55
N LEU A 232 6.29 -15.24 14.98
CA LEU A 232 5.35 -14.12 14.85
C LEU A 232 5.77 -12.95 15.75
N ARG A 233 6.18 -13.21 16.98
CA ARG A 233 6.76 -12.19 17.89
C ARG A 233 7.92 -11.45 17.24
N GLN A 234 8.88 -12.18 16.70
CA GLN A 234 10.04 -11.59 16.01
C GLN A 234 9.61 -10.71 14.81
N VAL A 235 8.68 -11.17 14.00
CA VAL A 235 8.15 -10.43 12.85
C VAL A 235 7.44 -9.14 13.31
N MET A 236 6.70 -9.20 14.41
CA MET A 236 6.03 -8.02 14.99
C MET A 236 7.02 -7.01 15.54
N GLU A 237 8.11 -7.46 16.16
CA GLU A 237 9.19 -6.57 16.59
C GLU A 237 9.81 -5.81 15.42
N TRP A 238 10.06 -6.48 14.29
CA TRP A 238 10.52 -5.80 13.07
C TRP A 238 9.49 -4.80 12.55
N SER A 239 8.21 -5.14 12.58
CA SER A 239 7.13 -4.24 12.22
C SER A 239 7.09 -2.99 13.12
N ASN A 240 7.24 -3.15 14.44
CA ASN A 240 7.30 -2.05 15.39
C ASN A 240 8.53 -1.15 15.16
N GLN A 241 9.71 -1.74 14.96
CA GLN A 241 10.93 -1.00 14.67
C GLN A 241 10.79 -0.20 13.35
N ALA A 242 10.27 -0.82 12.30
CA ALA A 242 10.04 -0.14 11.02
C ALA A 242 9.04 1.01 11.16
N ARG A 243 7.96 0.80 11.94
CA ARG A 243 6.97 1.84 12.23
C ARG A 243 7.60 3.03 12.98
N LYS A 244 8.41 2.74 13.99
CA LYS A 244 9.13 3.77 14.74
C LYS A 244 9.95 4.66 13.80
N TRP A 245 10.78 4.08 12.93
CA TRP A 245 11.57 4.83 11.97
C TRP A 245 10.71 5.57 10.94
N MET A 246 9.63 4.94 10.45
CA MET A 246 8.68 5.58 9.54
C MET A 246 8.07 6.84 10.18
N LYS A 247 7.54 6.71 11.41
CA LYS A 247 6.90 7.79 12.14
C LYS A 247 7.90 8.92 12.40
N THR A 248 9.06 8.61 12.99
CA THR A 248 10.11 9.60 13.27
C THR A 248 10.56 10.33 12.01
N GLY A 249 10.74 9.62 10.89
CA GLY A 249 11.12 10.23 9.62
C GLY A 249 10.04 11.15 9.05
N ASN A 250 8.77 10.77 9.16
CA ASN A 250 7.67 11.60 8.70
C ASN A 250 7.52 12.86 9.57
N GLU A 251 7.56 12.72 10.90
CA GLU A 251 7.51 13.85 11.82
C GLU A 251 8.66 14.83 11.54
N PHE A 252 9.88 14.34 11.42
CA PHE A 252 11.03 15.15 11.07
C PHE A 252 10.83 15.89 9.74
N SER A 253 10.41 15.19 8.70
CA SER A 253 10.18 15.75 7.37
C SER A 253 9.06 16.81 7.36
N TYR A 254 8.01 16.62 8.16
CA TYR A 254 6.87 17.54 8.20
C TYR A 254 7.19 18.83 8.97
N TYR A 255 7.94 18.75 10.06
CA TYR A 255 8.29 19.90 10.89
C TYR A 255 9.56 20.60 10.43
N GLU A 256 10.61 19.86 10.14
CA GLU A 256 11.90 20.41 9.77
C GLU A 256 11.99 20.86 8.30
N GLY A 257 11.01 20.43 7.47
CA GLY A 257 10.94 20.89 6.08
C GLY A 257 12.14 20.52 5.23
N THR A 258 12.71 19.33 5.45
CA THR A 258 13.93 18.91 4.76
C THR A 258 13.79 18.98 3.24
N PRO A 259 14.77 19.56 2.51
CA PRO A 259 14.75 19.63 1.06
C PRO A 259 14.86 18.27 0.37
N VAL A 260 15.27 17.23 1.09
CA VAL A 260 15.33 15.85 0.58
C VAL A 260 13.93 15.25 0.44
N PHE A 261 12.96 15.77 1.20
CA PHE A 261 11.60 15.28 1.15
C PHE A 261 10.89 15.70 -0.15
N ARG A 262 10.46 14.70 -0.91
CA ARG A 262 9.58 14.88 -2.08
C ARG A 262 8.35 14.00 -1.90
N GLY A 263 7.21 14.63 -1.61
CA GLY A 263 5.95 13.93 -1.39
C GLY A 263 5.52 13.07 -2.57
N SER A 264 5.87 13.48 -3.80
CA SER A 264 5.64 12.69 -5.01
C SER A 264 6.32 11.33 -5.00
N LYS A 265 7.48 11.22 -4.36
CA LYS A 265 8.21 9.94 -4.19
C LYS A 265 7.84 9.23 -2.91
N ASP A 266 7.46 9.98 -1.89
CA ASP A 266 7.16 9.45 -0.57
C ASP A 266 5.91 8.55 -0.59
N ILE A 267 4.89 8.90 -1.37
CA ILE A 267 3.69 8.07 -1.53
C ILE A 267 4.02 6.66 -2.08
N ASP A 268 5.15 6.49 -2.75
CA ASP A 268 5.58 5.17 -3.25
C ASP A 268 5.98 4.22 -2.11
N TYR A 269 6.25 4.74 -0.91
CA TYR A 269 6.50 3.92 0.28
C TYR A 269 5.23 3.21 0.79
N ALA A 270 4.05 3.61 0.32
CA ALA A 270 2.81 2.85 0.52
C ALA A 270 2.94 1.38 0.10
N ALA A 271 3.72 1.10 -0.94
CA ALA A 271 4.02 -0.26 -1.39
C ALA A 271 4.62 -1.14 -0.28
N ASN A 272 5.37 -0.55 0.65
CA ASN A 272 5.96 -1.30 1.75
C ASN A 272 4.90 -1.82 2.72
N LEU A 273 3.90 -0.99 3.06
CA LEU A 273 2.77 -1.41 3.90
C LEU A 273 1.99 -2.58 3.28
N MET A 274 2.00 -2.64 1.97
CA MET A 274 1.22 -3.62 1.23
C MET A 274 1.98 -4.91 0.94
N GLN A 275 3.32 -4.93 1.03
CA GLN A 275 4.09 -6.07 0.54
C GLN A 275 5.22 -6.50 1.47
N THR A 276 5.89 -5.60 2.18
CA THR A 276 7.18 -5.88 2.82
C THR A 276 7.18 -5.76 4.34
N TRP A 277 6.05 -5.36 4.92
CA TRP A 277 5.94 -5.18 6.37
C TRP A 277 6.07 -6.53 7.08
N GLY A 278 6.81 -6.57 8.18
CA GLY A 278 7.14 -7.80 8.89
C GLY A 278 8.45 -8.46 8.43
N THR A 279 9.22 -7.81 7.56
CA THR A 279 10.56 -8.27 7.20
C THR A 279 11.64 -7.47 7.94
N GLU A 280 12.75 -8.11 8.30
CA GLU A 280 13.90 -7.42 8.88
C GLU A 280 14.43 -6.28 7.98
N LYS A 281 14.47 -6.53 6.67
CA LYS A 281 14.97 -5.57 5.67
C LYS A 281 14.19 -4.26 5.61
N ILE A 282 12.89 -4.26 5.97
CA ILE A 282 12.09 -3.04 5.97
C ILE A 282 12.53 -2.06 7.07
N VAL A 283 13.05 -2.56 8.17
CA VAL A 283 13.62 -1.73 9.25
C VAL A 283 14.79 -0.89 8.72
N ASP A 284 15.69 -1.53 7.98
CA ASP A 284 16.84 -0.84 7.38
C ASP A 284 16.44 0.19 6.31
N VAL A 285 15.39 -0.10 5.54
CA VAL A 285 14.83 0.86 4.56
C VAL A 285 14.37 2.15 5.26
N TYR A 286 13.57 2.04 6.32
CA TYR A 286 13.02 3.22 7.00
C TYR A 286 14.05 3.94 7.85
N ARG A 287 14.99 3.23 8.48
CA ARG A 287 16.12 3.84 9.17
C ARG A 287 16.97 4.65 8.20
N THR A 288 17.35 4.08 7.05
CA THR A 288 18.13 4.80 6.03
C THR A 288 17.39 6.02 5.49
N ARG A 289 16.07 5.93 5.31
CA ARG A 289 15.25 7.06 4.89
C ARG A 289 15.30 8.22 5.92
N TYR A 290 15.20 7.91 7.20
CA TYR A 290 15.32 8.89 8.25
C TYR A 290 16.72 9.55 8.26
N GLU A 291 17.78 8.75 8.17
CA GLU A 291 19.16 9.24 8.09
C GLU A 291 19.39 10.14 6.86
N GLU A 292 18.77 9.84 5.74
CA GLU A 292 18.80 10.70 4.53
C GLU A 292 18.11 12.04 4.77
N PHE A 293 17.00 12.06 5.50
CA PHE A 293 16.30 13.29 5.84
C PHE A 293 17.15 14.17 6.76
N VAL A 294 17.75 13.60 7.80
CA VAL A 294 18.62 14.33 8.72
C VAL A 294 19.80 14.95 7.96
N ARG A 295 20.52 14.16 7.18
CA ARG A 295 21.65 14.68 6.37
C ARG A 295 21.22 15.76 5.37
N GLY A 296 20.05 15.57 4.75
CA GLY A 296 19.53 16.55 3.81
C GLY A 296 19.21 17.88 4.47
N ALA A 297 18.66 17.86 5.67
CA ALA A 297 18.37 19.07 6.43
C ALA A 297 19.65 19.83 6.85
N GLU A 298 20.74 19.10 7.17
CA GLU A 298 22.02 19.68 7.53
C GLU A 298 22.80 20.29 6.35
N THR A 299 22.60 19.76 5.14
CA THR A 299 23.45 20.08 3.99
C THR A 299 22.79 20.90 2.90
N SER A 300 21.48 21.16 3.00
CA SER A 300 20.71 21.80 1.94
C SER A 300 20.18 23.17 2.36
N GLU A 301 19.99 24.03 1.36
CA GLU A 301 19.32 25.32 1.57
C GLU A 301 17.88 25.11 2.01
N PRO A 302 17.32 26.02 2.83
CA PRO A 302 15.93 25.96 3.24
C PRO A 302 14.98 25.85 2.05
N LEU A 303 13.89 25.10 2.21
CA LEU A 303 12.85 25.02 1.19
C LEU A 303 12.31 26.44 0.88
N PRO A 304 12.09 26.75 -0.42
CA PRO A 304 11.46 28.02 -0.77
C PRO A 304 10.09 28.17 -0.10
N ASP A 305 9.71 29.41 0.21
CA ASP A 305 8.38 29.74 0.77
C ASP A 305 7.29 29.50 -0.26
N ARG A 306 6.92 28.22 -0.42
CA ARG A 306 5.87 27.73 -1.32
C ARG A 306 4.69 27.21 -0.50
N PRO A 307 3.46 27.23 -1.05
CA PRO A 307 2.33 26.57 -0.40
C PRO A 307 2.62 25.12 -0.08
N ARG A 308 2.24 24.69 1.12
CA ARG A 308 2.38 23.32 1.61
C ARG A 308 1.07 22.59 1.42
N ILE A 309 1.07 21.48 0.71
CA ILE A 309 -0.10 20.72 0.32
C ILE A 309 -0.07 19.36 0.99
N HIS A 310 -1.19 18.95 1.54
CA HIS A 310 -1.46 17.58 1.88
C HIS A 310 -2.06 16.86 0.67
N TRP A 311 -1.40 15.77 0.22
CA TRP A 311 -1.92 14.91 -0.85
C TRP A 311 -2.84 13.85 -0.25
N TYR A 312 -4.07 13.78 -0.75
CA TYR A 312 -5.09 12.90 -0.20
C TYR A 312 -5.48 11.82 -1.21
N HIS A 313 -5.63 10.59 -0.74
CA HIS A 313 -5.81 9.34 -1.49
C HIS A 313 -4.57 8.90 -2.27
N LEU A 314 -4.81 8.10 -3.33
CA LEU A 314 -3.78 7.51 -4.17
C LEU A 314 -3.25 8.52 -5.21
N LYS A 315 -2.49 8.03 -6.18
CA LYS A 315 -1.97 8.80 -7.31
C LYS A 315 -2.06 8.02 -8.62
N PRO A 316 -1.95 8.66 -9.78
CA PRO A 316 -1.73 7.93 -11.03
C PRO A 316 -0.37 7.22 -11.00
N TYR A 317 -0.38 5.91 -11.30
CA TYR A 317 0.84 5.07 -11.35
C TYR A 317 1.41 4.94 -12.75
N TYR A 318 0.61 5.17 -13.80
CA TYR A 318 1.11 5.24 -15.17
C TYR A 318 2.01 6.46 -15.38
N LYS A 319 2.77 6.45 -16.47
CA LYS A 319 3.72 7.52 -16.79
C LYS A 319 2.99 8.87 -16.96
N ASN A 320 3.23 9.80 -16.07
CA ASN A 320 2.69 11.15 -16.07
C ASN A 320 3.61 12.09 -15.27
N ASN A 321 3.37 13.40 -15.31
CA ASN A 321 4.12 14.41 -14.56
C ASN A 321 3.27 15.23 -13.58
N LEU A 322 2.09 14.75 -13.17
CA LEU A 322 1.17 15.54 -12.35
C LEU A 322 1.82 15.97 -11.02
N MET A 323 2.33 15.02 -10.26
CA MET A 323 2.92 15.33 -8.95
C MET A 323 4.21 16.15 -9.07
N GLY A 324 5.06 15.84 -10.05
CA GLY A 324 6.25 16.64 -10.35
C GLY A 324 5.89 18.09 -10.70
N TYR A 325 4.86 18.28 -11.51
CA TYR A 325 4.34 19.61 -11.85
C TYR A 325 3.84 20.38 -10.62
N ILE A 326 3.14 19.70 -9.71
CA ILE A 326 2.72 20.33 -8.44
C ILE A 326 3.94 20.75 -7.63
N GLU A 327 4.98 19.92 -7.54
CA GLU A 327 6.20 20.21 -6.79
C GLU A 327 7.07 21.33 -7.39
N GLU A 328 6.87 21.70 -8.65
CA GLU A 328 7.46 22.92 -9.22
C GLU A 328 6.89 24.21 -8.59
N HIS A 329 5.67 24.18 -8.06
CA HIS A 329 4.92 25.34 -7.60
C HIS A 329 4.50 25.33 -6.14
N ALA A 330 4.51 24.17 -5.49
CA ALA A 330 4.11 23.92 -4.11
C ALA A 330 5.02 22.84 -3.48
N VAL A 331 4.86 22.58 -2.20
CA VAL A 331 5.49 21.45 -1.50
C VAL A 331 4.41 20.46 -1.15
N ILE A 332 4.52 19.21 -1.59
CA ILE A 332 3.68 18.14 -1.09
C ILE A 332 4.26 17.71 0.26
N ALA A 333 3.80 18.36 1.32
CA ALA A 333 4.38 18.26 2.66
C ALA A 333 4.00 16.96 3.38
N SER A 334 2.85 16.40 3.05
CA SER A 334 2.38 15.14 3.64
C SER A 334 1.45 14.41 2.68
N ASN A 335 1.21 13.14 2.92
CA ASN A 335 0.22 12.36 2.17
C ASN A 335 -0.51 11.38 3.10
N MET A 336 -1.77 11.08 2.76
CA MET A 336 -2.63 10.24 3.58
C MET A 336 -2.01 8.86 3.87
N VAL A 337 -1.36 8.26 2.89
CA VAL A 337 -0.87 6.88 3.02
C VAL A 337 0.26 6.78 4.04
N ASN A 338 1.17 7.75 4.05
CA ASN A 338 2.28 7.77 5.02
C ASN A 338 1.88 8.37 6.38
N SER A 339 0.67 8.92 6.47
CA SER A 339 0.09 9.37 7.73
C SER A 339 -0.72 8.29 8.43
N ILE A 340 -0.76 7.08 7.88
CA ILE A 340 -1.40 5.93 8.53
C ILE A 340 -0.45 5.39 9.59
N TYR A 341 -0.75 5.70 10.84
CA TYR A 341 -0.04 5.19 11.99
C TYR A 341 -0.92 4.21 12.76
N TRP A 342 -0.27 3.30 13.45
CA TRP A 342 -0.88 2.41 14.44
C TRP A 342 0.00 2.42 15.70
N ASP A 343 -0.57 2.02 16.81
CA ASP A 343 0.19 1.87 18.06
C ASP A 343 1.21 0.73 17.96
N ASP A 344 2.17 0.69 18.88
CA ASP A 344 3.08 -0.43 18.99
C ASP A 344 2.27 -1.70 19.27
N MET A 345 2.54 -2.72 18.51
CA MET A 345 1.92 -4.03 18.71
C MET A 345 2.64 -4.74 19.84
N ASP A 346 1.85 -5.35 20.74
CA ASP A 346 2.37 -6.19 21.81
C ASP A 346 2.76 -7.58 21.25
N PRO A 347 4.04 -7.95 21.24
CA PRO A 347 4.45 -9.25 20.75
C PRO A 347 4.00 -10.42 21.66
N ASP A 348 3.64 -10.15 22.91
CA ASP A 348 3.11 -11.15 23.84
C ASP A 348 1.61 -11.40 23.67
N ASP A 349 0.90 -10.47 22.97
CA ASP A 349 -0.49 -10.68 22.52
C ASP A 349 -0.61 -10.42 21.02
N PRO A 350 0.01 -11.27 20.16
CA PRO A 350 0.22 -10.97 18.75
C PRO A 350 -1.07 -10.89 17.94
N PHE A 351 -2.01 -11.80 18.15
CA PHE A 351 -3.23 -11.86 17.35
C PHE A 351 -4.15 -10.68 17.65
N ARG A 352 -4.29 -10.33 18.93
CA ARG A 352 -5.11 -9.21 19.34
C ARG A 352 -4.50 -7.87 18.88
N SER A 353 -3.18 -7.72 18.98
CA SER A 353 -2.47 -6.54 18.48
C SER A 353 -2.62 -6.36 16.98
N LEU A 354 -2.47 -7.41 16.20
CA LEU A 354 -2.70 -7.40 14.74
C LEU A 354 -4.17 -7.10 14.41
N ALA A 355 -5.10 -7.68 15.16
CA ALA A 355 -6.52 -7.43 14.99
C ALA A 355 -6.86 -5.97 15.27
N ARG A 356 -6.36 -5.39 16.35
CA ARG A 356 -6.55 -3.98 16.69
C ARG A 356 -6.03 -3.08 15.58
N ARG A 357 -4.81 -3.32 15.10
CA ARG A 357 -4.25 -2.57 13.96
C ARG A 357 -5.15 -2.67 12.72
N THR A 358 -5.69 -3.85 12.44
CA THR A 358 -6.56 -4.08 11.29
C THR A 358 -7.89 -3.34 11.43
N VAL A 359 -8.57 -3.51 12.57
CA VAL A 359 -9.87 -2.88 12.87
C VAL A 359 -9.75 -1.35 12.90
N MET A 360 -8.67 -0.81 13.46
CA MET A 360 -8.45 0.63 13.61
C MET A 360 -7.82 1.30 12.37
N MET A 361 -7.53 0.55 11.31
CA MET A 361 -6.94 1.13 10.11
C MET A 361 -7.88 2.16 9.46
N PRO A 362 -7.43 3.38 9.16
CA PRO A 362 -8.26 4.43 8.58
C PRO A 362 -8.96 4.06 7.27
N GLY A 363 -8.42 3.12 6.50
CA GLY A 363 -9.07 2.58 5.31
C GLY A 363 -10.38 1.85 5.63
N TYR A 364 -10.51 1.26 6.82
CA TYR A 364 -11.69 0.52 7.25
C TYR A 364 -12.69 1.38 8.03
N CYS A 365 -12.38 2.62 8.36
CA CYS A 365 -13.29 3.49 9.08
C CYS A 365 -14.27 4.23 8.16
N PRO A 366 -15.42 4.69 8.69
CA PRO A 366 -16.35 5.52 7.94
C PRO A 366 -15.69 6.76 7.34
N VAL A 367 -16.22 7.23 6.21
CA VAL A 367 -15.69 8.39 5.46
C VAL A 367 -15.54 9.63 6.35
N SER A 368 -16.53 9.91 7.19
CA SER A 368 -16.51 11.05 8.10
C SER A 368 -15.37 10.97 9.13
N VAL A 369 -15.09 9.78 9.65
CA VAL A 369 -13.98 9.55 10.58
C VAL A 369 -12.64 9.72 9.85
N ARG A 370 -12.49 9.10 8.68
CA ARG A 370 -11.27 9.23 7.86
C ARG A 370 -10.96 10.69 7.49
N ALA A 371 -11.96 11.44 7.03
CA ALA A 371 -11.78 12.84 6.66
C ALA A 371 -11.34 13.69 7.86
N LYS A 372 -11.92 13.45 9.04
CA LYS A 372 -11.54 14.19 10.26
C LYS A 372 -10.15 13.81 10.77
N LEU A 373 -9.80 12.52 10.75
CA LEU A 373 -8.43 12.11 11.04
C LEU A 373 -7.44 12.80 10.10
N THR A 374 -7.78 12.95 8.81
CA THR A 374 -6.95 13.68 7.86
C THR A 374 -6.77 15.13 8.25
N THR A 375 -7.81 15.82 8.72
CA THR A 375 -7.68 17.21 9.19
C THR A 375 -6.75 17.34 10.41
N GLN A 376 -6.68 16.30 11.23
CA GLN A 376 -5.78 16.24 12.40
C GLN A 376 -4.34 15.92 11.99
N TRP A 377 -4.15 15.09 10.94
CA TRP A 377 -2.82 14.72 10.45
C TRP A 377 -2.21 15.73 9.47
N MET A 378 -2.99 16.69 9.01
CA MET A 378 -2.54 17.74 8.12
C MET A 378 -1.72 18.78 8.90
N VAL A 379 -0.46 18.44 9.14
CA VAL A 379 0.47 19.31 9.87
C VAL A 379 0.91 20.45 8.96
N GLU A 380 0.70 21.70 9.42
CA GLU A 380 1.17 22.93 8.75
C GLU A 380 0.90 23.02 7.24
N GLY A 381 -0.19 22.43 6.77
CA GLY A 381 -0.61 22.48 5.37
C GLY A 381 -1.44 23.73 5.06
N ASP A 382 -1.22 24.32 3.90
CA ASP A 382 -2.02 25.46 3.39
C ASP A 382 -3.30 24.96 2.70
N GLY A 383 -3.36 23.69 2.28
CA GLY A 383 -4.52 23.10 1.62
C GLY A 383 -4.38 21.63 1.25
N ILE A 384 -5.47 21.03 0.80
CA ILE A 384 -5.55 19.64 0.39
C ILE A 384 -5.73 19.55 -1.12
N ILE A 385 -4.96 18.69 -1.79
CA ILE A 385 -5.27 18.17 -3.12
C ILE A 385 -5.65 16.70 -2.96
N ALA A 386 -6.89 16.38 -3.29
CA ALA A 386 -7.42 15.02 -3.24
C ALA A 386 -7.54 14.43 -4.64
N PHE A 387 -6.94 13.28 -4.86
CA PHE A 387 -7.04 12.53 -6.12
C PHE A 387 -8.06 11.41 -5.99
N TYR A 388 -9.14 11.49 -6.74
CA TYR A 388 -10.24 10.53 -6.72
C TYR A 388 -10.16 9.59 -7.92
N PRO A 389 -9.76 8.31 -7.69
CA PRO A 389 -9.74 7.33 -8.76
C PRO A 389 -11.18 7.01 -9.22
N LYS A 390 -11.51 7.30 -10.47
CA LYS A 390 -12.86 7.14 -11.05
C LYS A 390 -13.41 5.72 -10.90
N SER A 391 -12.56 4.72 -11.04
CA SER A 391 -12.93 3.30 -10.93
C SER A 391 -12.96 2.78 -9.49
N CYS A 392 -12.49 3.57 -8.50
CA CYS A 392 -12.51 3.16 -7.09
C CYS A 392 -13.79 3.63 -6.40
N ARG A 393 -14.77 2.75 -6.25
CA ARG A 393 -16.05 3.09 -5.59
C ARG A 393 -15.85 3.58 -4.17
N HIS A 394 -14.91 3.00 -3.42
CA HIS A 394 -14.66 3.34 -2.02
C HIS A 394 -14.18 4.79 -1.84
N PHE A 395 -13.23 5.23 -2.65
CA PHE A 395 -12.71 6.60 -2.54
C PHE A 395 -13.53 7.62 -3.35
N HIS A 396 -13.95 7.27 -4.55
CA HIS A 396 -14.66 8.22 -5.40
C HIS A 396 -16.03 8.62 -4.82
N SER A 397 -16.80 7.68 -4.28
CA SER A 397 -18.11 7.96 -3.68
C SER A 397 -18.05 8.84 -2.44
N SER A 398 -16.90 8.91 -1.78
CA SER A 398 -16.70 9.71 -0.55
C SER A 398 -16.45 11.20 -0.81
N SER A 399 -16.16 11.60 -2.04
CA SER A 399 -15.65 12.92 -2.41
C SER A 399 -16.50 14.08 -1.89
N ARG A 400 -17.83 13.96 -1.95
CA ARG A 400 -18.73 15.01 -1.47
C ARG A 400 -18.69 15.17 0.05
N ILE A 401 -18.75 14.07 0.80
CA ILE A 401 -18.73 14.08 2.26
C ILE A 401 -17.40 14.67 2.74
N GLU A 402 -16.29 14.24 2.15
CA GLU A 402 -14.97 14.75 2.47
C GLU A 402 -14.83 16.23 2.18
N SER A 403 -15.34 16.71 1.04
CA SER A 403 -15.30 18.12 0.68
C SER A 403 -16.09 19.01 1.65
N GLU A 404 -17.23 18.54 2.15
CA GLU A 404 -18.04 19.25 3.14
C GLU A 404 -17.28 19.36 4.48
N ILE A 405 -16.67 18.27 4.95
CA ILE A 405 -15.87 18.26 6.19
C ILE A 405 -14.66 19.20 6.09
N PHE A 406 -13.92 19.17 4.97
CA PHE A 406 -12.78 20.06 4.79
C PHE A 406 -13.21 21.52 4.68
N LYS A 407 -14.37 21.80 4.08
CA LYS A 407 -14.94 23.12 4.02
C LYS A 407 -15.36 23.64 5.40
N GLU A 408 -16.01 22.80 6.22
CA GLU A 408 -16.37 23.14 7.61
C GLU A 408 -15.13 23.41 8.45
N ALA A 409 -14.04 22.68 8.22
CA ALA A 409 -12.74 22.91 8.85
C ALA A 409 -11.99 24.14 8.29
N ASN A 410 -12.57 24.90 7.33
CA ASN A 410 -11.94 26.02 6.62
C ASN A 410 -10.61 25.64 5.95
N ILE A 411 -10.48 24.41 5.45
CA ILE A 411 -9.30 23.95 4.74
C ILE A 411 -9.52 24.12 3.23
N PRO A 412 -8.66 24.89 2.53
CA PRO A 412 -8.69 24.95 1.08
C PRO A 412 -8.55 23.56 0.46
N TYR A 413 -9.39 23.25 -0.50
CA TYR A 413 -9.51 21.90 -1.03
C TYR A 413 -9.67 21.90 -2.56
N LEU A 414 -8.94 21.04 -3.24
CA LEU A 414 -9.05 20.75 -4.66
C LEU A 414 -9.25 19.25 -4.88
N ALA A 415 -10.41 18.88 -5.42
CA ALA A 415 -10.63 17.52 -5.92
C ALA A 415 -10.09 17.40 -7.36
N ILE A 416 -9.36 16.31 -7.64
CA ILE A 416 -8.92 15.93 -8.98
C ILE A 416 -9.53 14.56 -9.28
N ASP A 417 -10.34 14.51 -10.33
CA ASP A 417 -10.84 13.26 -10.87
C ASP A 417 -9.84 12.70 -11.87
N GLY A 418 -9.48 11.43 -11.73
CA GLY A 418 -8.58 10.72 -12.61
C GLY A 418 -8.69 9.23 -12.37
N ASP A 419 -7.72 8.45 -12.79
CA ASP A 419 -7.62 7.05 -12.39
C ASP A 419 -6.17 6.69 -12.02
N CYS A 420 -6.01 5.68 -11.18
CA CYS A 420 -4.68 5.25 -10.75
C CYS A 420 -3.93 4.46 -11.82
N ILE A 421 -4.66 3.71 -12.64
CA ILE A 421 -4.11 2.74 -13.60
C ILE A 421 -4.60 3.07 -15.02
N ASP A 422 -5.91 3.33 -15.19
CA ASP A 422 -6.52 3.61 -16.48
C ASP A 422 -6.30 5.06 -16.89
N ASN A 423 -5.42 5.30 -17.84
CA ASN A 423 -5.15 6.64 -18.37
C ASN A 423 -5.99 6.99 -19.60
N ARG A 424 -6.92 6.14 -20.00
CA ARG A 424 -7.84 6.41 -21.08
C ARG A 424 -8.79 7.57 -20.70
N GLY A 425 -8.78 8.62 -21.48
CA GLY A 425 -9.63 9.82 -21.25
C GLY A 425 -9.11 10.80 -20.19
N ASP A 426 -7.86 10.69 -19.73
CA ASP A 426 -7.26 11.68 -18.84
C ASP A 426 -6.82 12.93 -19.63
N ASP A 427 -7.25 14.11 -19.13
CA ASP A 427 -6.84 15.41 -19.65
C ASP A 427 -5.99 16.18 -18.62
N PHE A 428 -4.69 15.97 -18.71
CA PHE A 428 -3.73 16.65 -17.83
C PHE A 428 -3.66 18.17 -18.04
N ALA A 429 -4.04 18.71 -19.18
CA ALA A 429 -4.04 20.15 -19.40
C ALA A 429 -5.11 20.83 -18.54
N VAL A 430 -6.31 20.23 -18.50
CA VAL A 430 -7.39 20.68 -17.62
C VAL A 430 -6.99 20.56 -16.15
N VAL A 431 -6.42 19.42 -15.74
CA VAL A 431 -5.97 19.19 -14.36
C VAL A 431 -4.92 20.22 -13.95
N LYS A 432 -3.91 20.49 -14.78
CA LYS A 432 -2.88 21.50 -14.52
C LYS A 432 -3.49 22.89 -14.34
N THR A 433 -4.40 23.27 -15.19
CA THR A 433 -5.10 24.59 -15.09
C THR A 433 -5.82 24.73 -13.74
N ARG A 434 -6.45 23.66 -13.24
CA ARG A 434 -7.13 23.65 -11.93
C ARG A 434 -6.12 23.74 -10.79
N VAL A 435 -5.01 23.01 -10.88
CA VAL A 435 -3.90 23.05 -9.91
C VAL A 435 -3.30 24.45 -9.84
N ASP A 436 -3.03 25.11 -10.97
CA ASP A 436 -2.48 26.45 -11.01
C ASP A 436 -3.38 27.47 -10.32
N ARG A 437 -4.69 27.42 -10.60
CA ARG A 437 -5.67 28.29 -9.94
C ARG A 437 -5.69 28.07 -8.43
N PHE A 438 -5.64 26.83 -8.00
CA PHE A 438 -5.64 26.45 -6.58
C PHE A 438 -4.38 26.95 -5.88
N ILE A 439 -3.20 26.65 -6.41
CA ILE A 439 -1.91 27.10 -5.83
C ILE A 439 -1.81 28.64 -5.80
N LYS A 440 -2.30 29.31 -6.87
CA LYS A 440 -2.36 30.79 -6.90
C LYS A 440 -3.29 31.35 -5.82
N GLY A 441 -4.41 30.66 -5.56
CA GLY A 441 -5.31 30.97 -4.44
C GLY A 441 -4.63 30.87 -3.10
N LEU A 442 -3.92 29.77 -2.84
CA LEU A 442 -3.18 29.54 -1.59
C LEU A 442 -2.11 30.62 -1.35
N LYS A 443 -1.34 30.99 -2.37
CA LYS A 443 -0.35 32.07 -2.29
C LYS A 443 -0.97 33.39 -1.86
N ARG A 444 -2.13 33.75 -2.40
CA ARG A 444 -2.85 34.99 -2.03
C ARG A 444 -3.34 34.96 -0.59
N MET A 445 -3.84 33.82 -0.12
CA MET A 445 -4.27 33.65 1.28
C MET A 445 -3.10 33.79 2.25
N LYS A 446 -1.93 33.23 1.89
CA LYS A 446 -0.71 33.31 2.70
C LYS A 446 -0.16 34.72 2.81
N THR A 447 -0.26 35.53 1.76
CA THR A 447 0.20 36.94 1.76
C THR A 447 -0.80 37.88 2.39
N GLY A 448 -2.09 37.56 2.43
CA GLY A 448 -3.16 38.40 2.98
C GLY A 448 -3.46 38.17 4.46
N ALA A 449 -3.16 37.02 4.98
CA ALA A 449 -3.31 36.68 6.40
C ALA A 449 -1.95 36.81 7.08
N GLY A 450 -1.74 37.87 7.85
CA GLY A 450 -0.60 37.96 8.73
C GLY A 450 -0.45 36.66 9.54
N ARG A 451 0.78 36.17 9.65
CA ARG A 451 1.20 34.92 10.32
C ARG A 451 0.48 34.73 11.66
N GLY A 452 -0.54 33.91 11.72
CA GLY A 452 -1.36 33.74 12.92
C GLY A 452 -2.19 32.47 13.01
N ARG A 453 -1.82 31.39 12.34
CA ARG A 453 -2.45 30.06 12.57
C ARG A 453 -1.39 29.03 12.92
N GLN A 454 -1.09 28.92 14.21
CA GLN A 454 -0.55 27.69 14.74
C GLN A 454 -1.69 26.65 14.79
N PRO A 455 -1.55 25.44 14.23
CA PRO A 455 -2.52 24.38 14.42
C PRO A 455 -2.43 23.88 15.87
N LYS A 456 -3.42 24.21 16.67
CA LYS A 456 -3.51 23.81 18.10
C LYS A 456 -3.96 22.35 18.31
N TYR A 457 -3.89 21.45 17.34
CA TYR A 457 -4.65 20.21 17.43
C TYR A 457 -3.86 18.89 17.36
N VAL A 458 -2.54 18.88 17.26
CA VAL A 458 -1.79 17.61 17.07
C VAL A 458 -1.54 16.83 18.37
N GLN A 459 -1.59 17.45 19.53
CA GLN A 459 -1.13 16.86 20.79
C GLN A 459 -2.20 16.18 21.65
N GLN A 460 -3.49 16.37 21.37
CA GLN A 460 -4.55 15.89 22.28
C GLN A 460 -5.14 14.51 21.99
N VAL A 461 -4.88 13.88 20.84
CA VAL A 461 -5.48 12.61 20.47
C VAL A 461 -4.63 11.40 20.92
N PHE A 462 -3.32 11.59 21.12
CA PHE A 462 -2.42 10.52 21.55
C PHE A 462 -2.15 10.47 23.06
N ASP A 463 -2.54 11.52 23.81
CA ASP A 463 -2.32 11.62 25.28
C ASP A 463 -3.52 11.19 26.12
N ARG A 464 -4.58 10.68 25.54
CA ARG A 464 -5.67 10.06 26.34
C ARG A 464 -5.44 8.56 26.42
N LYS A 465 -4.79 8.17 27.53
CA LYS A 465 -4.77 6.81 28.06
C LYS A 465 -6.19 6.33 28.41
#